data_6f46a4f20e17f1416adb550a044d2be0
#
_entry.id   6f46a4f20e17f1416adb550a044d2be0
#
_cell.length_a   1.000
_cell.length_b   1.000
_cell.length_c   1.000
_cell.angle_alpha   90.00
_cell.angle_beta   90.00
_cell.angle_gamma   90.00
#
_symmetry.space_group_name_H-M   'P 1'
#
loop_
_entity.id
_entity.type
_entity.pdbx_description
1 polymer ?
#
loop_
_entity_poly.entity_id
_entity_poly.type
_entity_poly.pdbx_seq_one_letter_code
_entity_poly.pdbx_strand_id
1 'polypeptide(L)'
;MPTVFTAAHLWDGDSLLEHPILAVEDGRILSISTRATAESPSTPNTLDFPNATLAPSFLDVHIHGASNHDVMEATPAALDSIGRFLASRGTGHYLATTVTAPVDDTLRSLSALAKLLNKPADESPIARPVGIHLEGPFLSHLKRGVHPPEHLQPANIALFDRLYDAAEGHVRLMTLAPELPGAPALATHATSRSVRVSVGHSNATAAETRAVIAAGAVSATHTFNAMRPLDHREPGILGVALSEDSLYAELICDGIHTTPEIVRIWSRCKGPHRAILVTDAMSATGMPDGEYRLGGLTVTVANGRATSGGVLAGSVLTLDRALANFLRFTGSTLEHGLRLLTTNPTALIGSPGLAPSPGHIAPGLPANFVAINPDGSLAASFVRGQQAS
;
A
#
# COMPACT_ATOMS: atom_id res chain seq x y z
N MET A 1 -24.61 4.81 -23.33
CA MET A 1 -23.97 6.13 -23.59
C MET A 1 -22.87 6.33 -22.58
N PRO A 2 -21.67 6.71 -23.00
CA PRO A 2 -20.56 6.89 -22.08
C PRO A 2 -20.84 7.99 -21.04
N THR A 3 -20.32 7.77 -19.84
CA THR A 3 -20.23 8.83 -18.83
C THR A 3 -18.96 9.64 -19.10
N VAL A 4 -19.07 10.96 -19.05
CA VAL A 4 -17.96 11.88 -19.30
C VAL A 4 -17.51 12.51 -17.99
N PHE A 5 -16.22 12.52 -17.74
CA PHE A 5 -15.61 13.18 -16.59
C PHE A 5 -14.70 14.31 -17.10
N THR A 6 -14.83 15.47 -16.47
CA THR A 6 -13.99 16.64 -16.76
C THR A 6 -13.38 17.17 -15.48
N ALA A 7 -12.20 17.77 -15.58
CA ALA A 7 -11.47 18.30 -14.44
C ALA A 7 -10.54 19.45 -14.87
N ALA A 8 -9.87 20.08 -13.89
CA ALA A 8 -8.76 21.00 -14.20
C ALA A 8 -7.59 20.24 -14.82
N HIS A 9 -7.23 19.10 -14.23
CA HIS A 9 -6.09 18.31 -14.67
C HIS A 9 -6.40 16.81 -14.64
N LEU A 10 -5.56 16.03 -15.33
CA LEU A 10 -5.50 14.58 -15.21
C LEU A 10 -4.03 14.16 -15.13
N TRP A 11 -3.68 13.49 -14.04
CA TRP A 11 -2.44 12.72 -13.88
C TRP A 11 -2.69 11.31 -14.37
N ASP A 12 -2.11 10.91 -15.50
CA ASP A 12 -2.37 9.58 -16.10
C ASP A 12 -1.45 8.46 -15.53
N GLY A 13 -0.50 8.86 -14.66
CA GLY A 13 0.54 8.01 -14.10
C GLY A 13 1.95 8.44 -14.54
N ASP A 14 2.07 9.12 -15.67
CA ASP A 14 3.34 9.58 -16.25
C ASP A 14 3.38 11.07 -16.48
N SER A 15 2.27 11.65 -16.93
CA SER A 15 2.16 13.05 -17.33
C SER A 15 0.90 13.72 -16.77
N LEU A 16 0.94 15.04 -16.71
CA LEU A 16 -0.19 15.88 -16.32
C LEU A 16 -0.82 16.50 -17.57
N LEU A 17 -2.10 16.24 -17.80
CA LEU A 17 -2.89 16.81 -18.89
C LEU A 17 -3.77 17.93 -18.34
N GLU A 18 -3.86 19.05 -19.06
CA GLU A 18 -4.75 20.17 -18.75
C GLU A 18 -6.13 19.96 -19.39
N HIS A 19 -7.17 20.34 -18.67
CA HIS A 19 -8.56 20.31 -19.14
C HIS A 19 -8.99 18.99 -19.80
N PRO A 20 -8.81 17.84 -19.11
CA PRO A 20 -9.11 16.54 -19.67
C PRO A 20 -10.63 16.34 -19.90
N ILE A 21 -10.91 15.51 -20.89
CA ILE A 21 -12.21 14.86 -21.11
C ILE A 21 -11.92 13.34 -21.05
N LEU A 22 -12.40 12.70 -19.99
CA LEU A 22 -12.28 11.26 -19.79
C LEU A 22 -13.66 10.63 -20.06
N ALA A 23 -13.79 9.82 -21.11
CA ALA A 23 -15.00 9.07 -21.40
C ALA A 23 -14.91 7.65 -20.87
N VAL A 24 -15.95 7.19 -20.19
CA VAL A 24 -16.05 5.87 -19.57
C VAL A 24 -17.31 5.17 -20.04
N GLU A 25 -17.17 3.90 -20.46
CA GLU A 25 -18.27 3.03 -20.86
C GLU A 25 -17.99 1.61 -20.37
N ASP A 26 -19.00 0.91 -19.86
CA ASP A 26 -18.92 -0.47 -19.36
C ASP A 26 -17.77 -0.69 -18.34
N GLY A 27 -17.56 0.29 -17.46
CA GLY A 27 -16.55 0.22 -16.42
C GLY A 27 -15.10 0.37 -16.90
N ARG A 28 -14.90 0.78 -18.18
CA ARG A 28 -13.58 0.97 -18.79
C ARG A 28 -13.43 2.38 -19.36
N ILE A 29 -12.20 2.84 -19.40
CA ILE A 29 -11.83 4.08 -20.05
C ILE A 29 -11.96 3.88 -21.58
N LEU A 30 -12.85 4.62 -22.20
CA LEU A 30 -13.07 4.58 -23.64
C LEU A 30 -12.06 5.49 -24.36
N SER A 31 -11.90 6.72 -23.89
CA SER A 31 -10.98 7.69 -24.48
C SER A 31 -10.55 8.76 -23.49
N ILE A 32 -9.42 9.36 -23.78
CA ILE A 32 -8.89 10.54 -23.11
C ILE A 32 -8.62 11.58 -24.19
N SER A 33 -9.12 12.78 -23.99
CA SER A 33 -8.85 13.96 -24.83
C SER A 33 -8.76 15.21 -23.97
N THR A 34 -8.42 16.33 -24.57
CA THR A 34 -8.37 17.64 -23.91
C THR A 34 -9.31 18.61 -24.60
N ARG A 35 -9.76 19.61 -23.87
CA ARG A 35 -10.56 20.75 -24.39
C ARG A 35 -9.70 22.00 -24.49
N ALA A 36 -10.04 22.89 -25.40
CA ALA A 36 -9.27 24.14 -25.62
C ALA A 36 -9.50 25.18 -24.53
N THR A 37 -10.58 25.05 -23.74
CA THR A 37 -10.94 25.97 -22.64
C THR A 37 -11.39 25.19 -21.42
N ALA A 38 -11.47 25.85 -20.26
CA ALA A 38 -11.97 25.25 -19.03
C ALA A 38 -13.48 24.93 -19.04
N GLU A 39 -14.22 25.32 -20.08
CA GLU A 39 -15.67 25.06 -20.16
C GLU A 39 -15.95 23.57 -20.39
N SER A 40 -16.79 22.99 -19.53
CA SER A 40 -17.18 21.59 -19.63
C SER A 40 -18.15 21.34 -20.77
N PRO A 41 -18.05 20.19 -21.49
CA PRO A 41 -19.04 19.82 -22.47
C PRO A 41 -20.41 19.66 -21.79
N SER A 42 -21.41 20.32 -22.35
CA SER A 42 -22.81 20.23 -21.88
C SER A 42 -23.46 18.95 -22.41
N THR A 43 -23.12 17.80 -21.83
CA THR A 43 -23.80 16.53 -22.13
C THR A 43 -24.55 16.04 -20.88
N PRO A 44 -25.69 15.32 -21.02
CA PRO A 44 -26.50 14.88 -19.89
C PRO A 44 -25.79 14.00 -18.87
N ASN A 45 -24.69 13.35 -19.26
CA ASN A 45 -23.93 12.42 -18.41
C ASN A 45 -22.52 12.96 -18.11
N THR A 46 -22.37 14.27 -17.88
CA THR A 46 -21.07 14.86 -17.52
C THR A 46 -20.98 15.07 -16.01
N LEU A 47 -19.89 14.55 -15.41
CA LEU A 47 -19.46 14.84 -14.05
C LEU A 47 -18.24 15.76 -14.13
N ASP A 48 -18.36 16.98 -13.60
CA ASP A 48 -17.34 18.02 -13.69
C ASP A 48 -16.67 18.29 -12.33
N PHE A 49 -15.34 18.29 -12.33
CA PHE A 49 -14.48 18.56 -11.19
C PHE A 49 -13.55 19.75 -11.48
N PRO A 50 -14.09 20.99 -11.61
CA PRO A 50 -13.39 22.11 -12.22
C PRO A 50 -12.10 22.53 -11.51
N ASN A 51 -11.92 22.16 -10.24
CA ASN A 51 -10.73 22.49 -9.46
C ASN A 51 -9.87 21.26 -9.12
N ALA A 52 -10.30 20.05 -9.48
CA ALA A 52 -9.62 18.84 -9.09
C ALA A 52 -8.69 18.32 -10.19
N THR A 53 -7.79 17.43 -9.77
CA THR A 53 -6.99 16.57 -10.65
C THR A 53 -7.57 15.16 -10.60
N LEU A 54 -7.92 14.60 -11.77
CA LEU A 54 -8.19 13.17 -11.89
C LEU A 54 -6.86 12.42 -11.82
N ALA A 55 -6.84 11.30 -11.09
CA ALA A 55 -5.64 10.47 -10.98
C ALA A 55 -6.05 8.99 -10.87
N PRO A 56 -5.16 8.02 -11.17
CA PRO A 56 -5.43 6.61 -10.89
C PRO A 56 -5.83 6.41 -9.44
N SER A 57 -6.72 5.45 -9.17
CA SER A 57 -7.00 5.04 -7.79
C SER A 57 -5.72 4.54 -7.11
N PHE A 58 -5.64 4.73 -5.80
CA PHE A 58 -4.46 4.40 -5.01
C PHE A 58 -4.25 2.90 -4.89
N LEU A 59 -2.99 2.50 -4.72
CA LEU A 59 -2.56 1.14 -4.40
C LEU A 59 -1.88 1.14 -3.03
N ASP A 60 -2.47 0.46 -2.05
CA ASP A 60 -1.88 0.24 -0.74
C ASP A 60 -1.14 -1.10 -0.68
N VAL A 61 0.18 -1.07 -0.56
CA VAL A 61 1.00 -2.29 -0.51
C VAL A 61 1.18 -2.84 0.91
N HIS A 62 0.62 -2.16 1.92
CA HIS A 62 0.74 -2.55 3.31
C HIS A 62 -0.53 -2.19 4.12
N ILE A 63 -1.44 -3.15 4.25
CA ILE A 63 -2.70 -2.99 4.98
C ILE A 63 -3.18 -4.32 5.58
N HIS A 64 -3.51 -4.33 6.87
CA HIS A 64 -4.01 -5.49 7.62
C HIS A 64 -5.53 -5.56 7.71
N GLY A 65 -6.21 -4.44 7.53
CA GLY A 65 -7.66 -4.42 7.63
C GLY A 65 -8.28 -3.03 7.67
N ALA A 66 -9.60 -2.99 7.67
CA ALA A 66 -10.42 -1.79 7.84
C ALA A 66 -11.87 -2.21 8.15
N SER A 67 -12.69 -1.24 8.59
CA SER A 67 -14.15 -1.44 8.74
C SER A 67 -14.51 -2.62 9.63
N ASN A 68 -13.78 -2.77 10.75
CA ASN A 68 -13.92 -3.84 11.75
C ASN A 68 -13.55 -5.25 11.25
N HIS A 69 -12.82 -5.36 10.13
CA HIS A 69 -12.38 -6.64 9.57
C HIS A 69 -10.87 -6.67 9.38
N ASP A 70 -10.30 -7.86 9.60
CA ASP A 70 -8.89 -8.18 9.34
C ASP A 70 -8.78 -9.01 8.07
N VAL A 71 -7.78 -8.76 7.23
CA VAL A 71 -7.58 -9.52 5.98
C VAL A 71 -7.33 -11.00 6.25
N MET A 72 -6.77 -11.35 7.43
CA MET A 72 -6.53 -12.74 7.82
C MET A 72 -7.81 -13.50 8.20
N GLU A 73 -8.97 -12.83 8.33
CA GLU A 73 -10.27 -13.52 8.36
C GLU A 73 -10.51 -14.29 7.07
N ALA A 74 -9.96 -13.78 5.96
CA ALA A 74 -9.96 -14.41 4.64
C ALA A 74 -11.35 -14.91 4.20
N THR A 75 -12.39 -14.12 4.50
CA THR A 75 -13.78 -14.40 4.10
C THR A 75 -14.26 -13.40 3.04
N PRO A 76 -15.20 -13.79 2.15
CA PRO A 76 -15.76 -12.85 1.18
C PRO A 76 -16.35 -11.60 1.87
N ALA A 77 -17.08 -11.76 2.97
CA ALA A 77 -17.72 -10.67 3.68
C ALA A 77 -16.70 -9.67 4.26
N ALA A 78 -15.58 -10.16 4.82
CA ALA A 78 -14.51 -9.32 5.34
C ALA A 78 -13.85 -8.53 4.20
N LEU A 79 -13.45 -9.17 3.10
CA LEU A 79 -12.81 -8.50 1.98
C LEU A 79 -13.75 -7.52 1.27
N ASP A 80 -15.05 -7.84 1.17
CA ASP A 80 -16.05 -6.92 0.62
C ASP A 80 -16.25 -5.68 1.49
N SER A 81 -16.29 -5.85 2.82
CA SER A 81 -16.40 -4.73 3.77
C SER A 81 -15.17 -3.82 3.70
N ILE A 82 -13.97 -4.41 3.78
CA ILE A 82 -12.69 -3.71 3.61
C ILE A 82 -12.68 -2.98 2.26
N GLY A 83 -13.02 -3.69 1.17
CA GLY A 83 -13.00 -3.15 -0.18
C GLY A 83 -13.94 -1.96 -0.39
N ARG A 84 -15.16 -2.00 0.16
CA ARG A 84 -16.09 -0.86 0.11
C ARG A 84 -15.51 0.37 0.81
N PHE A 85 -15.04 0.18 2.04
CA PHE A 85 -14.45 1.29 2.79
C PHE A 85 -13.24 1.88 2.07
N LEU A 86 -12.31 1.04 1.60
CA LEU A 86 -11.11 1.50 0.90
C LEU A 86 -11.44 2.24 -0.39
N ALA A 87 -12.40 1.74 -1.18
CA ALA A 87 -12.87 2.39 -2.39
C ALA A 87 -13.43 3.79 -2.10
N SER A 88 -14.22 3.95 -1.02
CA SER A 88 -14.74 5.26 -0.61
C SER A 88 -13.64 6.24 -0.18
N ARG A 89 -12.42 5.75 0.10
CA ARG A 89 -11.24 6.53 0.48
C ARG A 89 -10.19 6.63 -0.65
N GLY A 90 -10.58 6.31 -1.89
CA GLY A 90 -9.72 6.48 -3.07
C GLY A 90 -8.79 5.30 -3.37
N THR A 91 -8.73 4.29 -2.51
CA THR A 91 -7.93 3.09 -2.74
C THR A 91 -8.69 2.12 -3.63
N GLY A 92 -8.16 1.82 -4.81
CA GLY A 92 -8.78 0.86 -5.74
C GLY A 92 -8.19 -0.54 -5.64
N HIS A 93 -6.94 -0.62 -5.16
CA HIS A 93 -6.19 -1.87 -5.06
C HIS A 93 -5.36 -1.92 -3.78
N TYR A 94 -5.10 -3.12 -3.26
CA TYR A 94 -4.25 -3.31 -2.08
C TYR A 94 -3.59 -4.68 -2.05
N LEU A 95 -2.52 -4.83 -1.26
CA LEU A 95 -2.00 -6.13 -0.86
C LEU A 95 -2.62 -6.52 0.49
N ALA A 96 -3.26 -7.69 0.55
CA ALA A 96 -3.73 -8.25 1.81
C ALA A 96 -2.50 -8.62 2.66
N THR A 97 -2.21 -7.86 3.72
CA THR A 97 -1.00 -8.02 4.53
C THR A 97 -1.27 -8.90 5.74
N THR A 98 -0.56 -10.03 5.83
CA THR A 98 -0.65 -10.90 7.01
C THR A 98 0.16 -10.32 8.17
N VAL A 99 -0.26 -10.59 9.40
CA VAL A 99 0.55 -10.37 10.61
C VAL A 99 1.07 -11.72 11.12
N THR A 100 2.18 -11.72 11.86
CA THR A 100 2.72 -12.94 12.49
C THR A 100 1.68 -13.62 13.38
N ALA A 101 1.42 -14.90 13.12
CA ALA A 101 0.47 -15.76 13.83
C ALA A 101 1.05 -17.19 13.90
N PRO A 102 0.41 -18.15 14.61
CA PRO A 102 0.76 -19.56 14.48
C PRO A 102 0.83 -19.98 13.01
N VAL A 103 1.84 -20.76 12.64
CA VAL A 103 2.10 -21.15 11.24
C VAL A 103 0.85 -21.76 10.58
N ASP A 104 0.14 -22.64 11.29
CA ASP A 104 -1.04 -23.30 10.73
C ASP A 104 -2.21 -22.32 10.53
N ASP A 105 -2.33 -21.28 11.36
CA ASP A 105 -3.33 -20.22 11.19
C ASP A 105 -3.00 -19.38 9.97
N THR A 106 -1.73 -19.02 9.80
CA THR A 106 -1.23 -18.30 8.62
C THR A 106 -1.48 -19.10 7.34
N LEU A 107 -1.15 -20.40 7.33
CA LEU A 107 -1.40 -21.28 6.18
C LEU A 107 -2.89 -21.36 5.81
N ARG A 108 -3.79 -21.42 6.82
CA ARG A 108 -5.25 -21.41 6.57
C ARG A 108 -5.72 -20.10 5.95
N SER A 109 -5.25 -18.96 6.49
CA SER A 109 -5.59 -17.63 5.96
C SER A 109 -5.08 -17.47 4.53
N LEU A 110 -3.84 -17.86 4.25
CA LEU A 110 -3.25 -17.78 2.91
C LEU A 110 -4.01 -18.62 1.90
N SER A 111 -4.36 -19.86 2.24
CA SER A 111 -5.15 -20.74 1.37
C SER A 111 -6.56 -20.19 1.10
N ALA A 112 -7.18 -19.56 2.10
CA ALA A 112 -8.48 -18.93 1.92
C ALA A 112 -8.39 -17.67 1.06
N LEU A 113 -7.38 -16.80 1.29
CA LEU A 113 -7.11 -15.61 0.46
C LEU A 113 -6.82 -16.01 -1.00
N ALA A 114 -6.01 -17.03 -1.25
CA ALA A 114 -5.71 -17.51 -2.58
C ALA A 114 -6.98 -17.90 -3.35
N LYS A 115 -7.89 -18.65 -2.71
CA LYS A 115 -9.18 -19.00 -3.30
C LYS A 115 -10.06 -17.81 -3.65
N LEU A 116 -9.96 -16.71 -2.88
CA LEU A 116 -10.69 -15.48 -3.14
C LEU A 116 -10.03 -14.69 -4.30
N LEU A 117 -8.71 -14.64 -4.33
CA LEU A 117 -7.93 -13.99 -5.40
C LEU A 117 -8.07 -14.69 -6.76
N ASN A 118 -8.27 -15.99 -6.77
CA ASN A 118 -8.51 -16.78 -7.99
C ASN A 118 -9.91 -16.62 -8.58
N LYS A 119 -10.86 -16.06 -7.82
CA LYS A 119 -12.19 -15.80 -8.36
C LYS A 119 -12.16 -14.65 -9.36
N PRO A 120 -12.91 -14.73 -10.46
CA PRO A 120 -13.11 -13.57 -11.32
C PRO A 120 -13.60 -12.37 -10.50
N ALA A 121 -13.05 -11.21 -10.76
CA ALA A 121 -13.54 -9.98 -10.15
C ALA A 121 -15.00 -9.77 -10.57
N ASP A 122 -15.89 -9.61 -9.60
CA ASP A 122 -17.25 -9.16 -9.88
C ASP A 122 -17.26 -7.67 -10.29
N GLU A 123 -18.42 -7.15 -10.66
CA GLU A 123 -18.57 -5.78 -11.15
C GLU A 123 -18.78 -4.75 -10.03
N SER A 124 -18.75 -5.17 -8.76
CA SER A 124 -18.95 -4.27 -7.62
C SER A 124 -17.88 -3.17 -7.57
N PRO A 125 -18.26 -1.92 -7.28
CA PRO A 125 -17.35 -0.78 -7.23
C PRO A 125 -16.58 -0.73 -5.89
N ILE A 126 -15.81 -1.79 -5.60
CA ILE A 126 -15.02 -1.94 -4.37
C ILE A 126 -13.55 -2.11 -4.68
N ALA A 127 -12.69 -1.74 -3.75
CA ALA A 127 -11.26 -2.01 -3.85
C ALA A 127 -10.98 -3.52 -3.81
N ARG A 128 -9.97 -3.95 -4.57
CA ARG A 128 -9.63 -5.38 -4.71
C ARG A 128 -8.21 -5.66 -4.23
N PRO A 129 -8.01 -6.77 -3.50
CA PRO A 129 -6.65 -7.24 -3.27
C PRO A 129 -6.06 -7.73 -4.59
N VAL A 130 -4.79 -7.33 -4.86
CA VAL A 130 -4.04 -7.72 -6.06
C VAL A 130 -2.90 -8.69 -5.74
N GLY A 131 -2.86 -9.15 -4.53
CA GLY A 131 -1.89 -10.11 -4.00
C GLY A 131 -1.81 -10.04 -2.49
N ILE A 132 -0.79 -10.71 -1.97
CA ILE A 132 -0.55 -10.87 -0.54
C ILE A 132 0.81 -10.28 -0.20
N HIS A 133 0.89 -9.56 0.92
CA HIS A 133 2.12 -9.17 1.56
C HIS A 133 2.31 -10.02 2.83
N LEU A 134 3.42 -10.74 2.93
CA LEU A 134 3.80 -11.47 4.14
C LEU A 134 4.57 -10.51 5.07
N GLU A 135 3.93 -9.96 6.09
CA GLU A 135 4.59 -9.27 7.17
C GLU A 135 4.81 -10.23 8.35
N GLY A 136 5.99 -10.81 8.35
CA GLY A 136 6.31 -11.95 9.21
C GLY A 136 6.10 -13.30 8.49
N PRO A 137 6.53 -14.38 9.12
CA PRO A 137 7.08 -14.48 10.46
C PRO A 137 8.61 -14.24 10.58
N PHE A 138 9.30 -13.87 9.50
CA PHE A 138 10.75 -13.74 9.42
C PHE A 138 11.25 -12.38 9.91
N LEU A 139 10.91 -12.00 11.15
CA LEU A 139 11.16 -10.70 11.76
C LEU A 139 12.08 -10.82 12.97
N SER A 140 12.74 -9.70 13.32
CA SER A 140 13.62 -9.60 14.47
C SER A 140 12.89 -9.67 15.80
N HIS A 141 13.30 -10.50 16.72
CA HIS A 141 12.79 -10.48 18.10
C HIS A 141 13.01 -9.12 18.78
N LEU A 142 14.12 -8.43 18.47
CA LEU A 142 14.48 -7.14 19.06
C LEU A 142 13.62 -5.97 18.50
N LYS A 143 13.09 -6.13 17.27
CA LYS A 143 12.35 -5.11 16.54
C LYS A 143 10.99 -5.62 16.06
N ARG A 144 10.41 -6.55 16.78
CA ARG A 144 9.17 -7.22 16.43
C ARG A 144 7.92 -6.31 16.45
N GLY A 145 8.00 -5.12 17.04
CA GLY A 145 6.81 -4.30 17.28
C GLY A 145 5.81 -5.07 18.15
N VAL A 146 4.59 -5.22 17.67
CA VAL A 146 3.51 -5.97 18.36
C VAL A 146 3.44 -7.45 17.97
N HIS A 147 4.22 -7.90 16.99
CA HIS A 147 4.21 -9.29 16.57
C HIS A 147 4.53 -10.24 17.73
N PRO A 148 3.73 -11.31 17.97
CA PRO A 148 3.95 -12.26 19.06
C PRO A 148 5.31 -12.96 18.92
N PRO A 149 6.20 -12.85 19.92
CA PRO A 149 7.55 -13.38 19.80
C PRO A 149 7.60 -14.92 19.66
N GLU A 150 6.63 -15.63 20.21
CA GLU A 150 6.49 -17.08 20.16
C GLU A 150 6.16 -17.63 18.77
N HIS A 151 5.70 -16.76 17.85
CA HIS A 151 5.34 -17.13 16.49
C HIS A 151 6.35 -16.65 15.44
N LEU A 152 7.35 -15.84 15.85
CA LEU A 152 8.45 -15.47 14.97
C LEU A 152 9.28 -16.69 14.58
N GLN A 153 9.75 -16.70 13.33
CA GLN A 153 10.50 -17.82 12.76
C GLN A 153 11.87 -17.35 12.24
N PRO A 154 12.89 -18.19 12.30
CA PRO A 154 14.15 -17.92 11.59
C PRO A 154 13.90 -17.87 10.08
N ALA A 155 14.79 -17.21 9.33
CA ALA A 155 14.74 -17.20 7.88
C ALA A 155 14.91 -18.64 7.34
N ASN A 156 13.83 -19.24 6.88
CA ASN A 156 13.74 -20.65 6.51
C ASN A 156 13.03 -20.82 5.17
N ILE A 157 13.76 -21.33 4.17
CA ILE A 157 13.26 -21.55 2.82
C ILE A 157 12.12 -22.55 2.81
N ALA A 158 12.20 -23.66 3.54
CA ALA A 158 11.13 -24.67 3.54
C ALA A 158 9.83 -24.14 4.14
N LEU A 159 9.90 -23.28 5.15
CA LEU A 159 8.71 -22.62 5.67
C LEU A 159 8.17 -21.60 4.68
N PHE A 160 9.03 -20.81 4.05
CA PHE A 160 8.61 -19.87 3.00
C PHE A 160 7.89 -20.60 1.86
N ASP A 161 8.43 -21.72 1.38
CA ASP A 161 7.78 -22.50 0.32
C ASP A 161 6.39 -22.99 0.75
N ARG A 162 6.22 -23.47 1.99
CA ARG A 162 4.90 -23.83 2.52
C ARG A 162 3.91 -22.65 2.51
N LEU A 163 4.36 -21.45 2.91
CA LEU A 163 3.53 -20.24 2.90
C LEU A 163 3.19 -19.81 1.46
N TYR A 164 4.18 -19.82 0.57
CA TYR A 164 4.01 -19.47 -0.83
C TYR A 164 3.06 -20.44 -1.56
N ASP A 165 3.21 -21.74 -1.33
CA ASP A 165 2.35 -22.76 -1.93
C ASP A 165 0.92 -22.68 -1.40
N ALA A 166 0.72 -22.42 -0.09
CA ALA A 166 -0.60 -22.15 0.49
C ALA A 166 -1.27 -20.91 -0.10
N ALA A 167 -0.48 -19.91 -0.47
CA ALA A 167 -0.94 -18.70 -1.16
C ALA A 167 -1.11 -18.89 -2.67
N GLU A 168 -0.90 -20.08 -3.23
CA GLU A 168 -1.01 -20.40 -4.67
C GLU A 168 -0.29 -19.39 -5.58
N GLY A 169 0.89 -18.89 -5.14
CA GLY A 169 1.70 -17.92 -5.89
C GLY A 169 1.19 -16.46 -5.82
N HIS A 170 0.21 -16.15 -4.99
CA HIS A 170 -0.30 -14.79 -4.82
C HIS A 170 0.55 -13.90 -3.90
N VAL A 171 1.62 -14.42 -3.28
CA VAL A 171 2.56 -13.58 -2.52
C VAL A 171 3.29 -12.65 -3.49
N ARG A 172 3.17 -11.34 -3.28
CA ARG A 172 3.84 -10.29 -4.08
C ARG A 172 4.96 -9.61 -3.34
N LEU A 173 4.82 -9.48 -2.01
CA LEU A 173 5.77 -8.79 -1.14
C LEU A 173 6.00 -9.61 0.11
N MET A 174 7.23 -9.60 0.64
CA MET A 174 7.58 -10.21 1.91
C MET A 174 8.49 -9.28 2.71
N THR A 175 8.14 -8.99 3.95
CA THR A 175 9.02 -8.31 4.90
C THR A 175 9.97 -9.31 5.56
N LEU A 176 11.27 -8.97 5.58
CA LEU A 176 12.35 -9.82 6.09
C LEU A 176 13.33 -9.00 6.93
N ALA A 177 13.67 -9.47 8.12
CA ALA A 177 14.74 -8.91 8.94
C ALA A 177 16.12 -9.39 8.45
N PRO A 178 17.00 -8.48 7.96
CA PRO A 178 18.30 -8.85 7.36
C PRO A 178 19.28 -9.56 8.28
N GLU A 179 19.21 -9.31 9.58
CA GLU A 179 20.13 -9.92 10.57
C GLU A 179 19.79 -11.39 10.88
N LEU A 180 18.66 -11.90 10.41
CA LEU A 180 18.32 -13.30 10.65
C LEU A 180 19.31 -14.24 9.93
N PRO A 181 19.83 -15.29 10.61
CA PRO A 181 20.63 -16.29 9.93
C PRO A 181 19.89 -16.88 8.72
N GLY A 182 20.52 -16.83 7.54
CA GLY A 182 19.92 -17.32 6.30
C GLY A 182 19.09 -16.26 5.52
N ALA A 183 18.94 -15.03 6.01
CA ALA A 183 18.16 -14.00 5.34
C ALA A 183 18.58 -13.72 3.88
N PRO A 184 19.89 -13.61 3.53
CA PRO A 184 20.26 -13.44 2.12
C PRO A 184 19.85 -14.63 1.23
N ALA A 185 19.97 -15.86 1.72
CA ALA A 185 19.55 -17.04 0.96
C ALA A 185 18.04 -17.08 0.75
N LEU A 186 17.27 -16.74 1.80
CA LEU A 186 15.81 -16.62 1.70
C LEU A 186 15.39 -15.50 0.73
N ALA A 187 16.07 -14.35 0.77
CA ALA A 187 15.80 -13.25 -0.16
C ALA A 187 16.03 -13.67 -1.62
N THR A 188 17.15 -14.32 -1.93
CA THR A 188 17.45 -14.87 -3.26
C THR A 188 16.38 -15.87 -3.69
N HIS A 189 15.97 -16.77 -2.80
CA HIS A 189 14.96 -17.79 -3.10
C HIS A 189 13.59 -17.15 -3.36
N ALA A 190 13.13 -16.22 -2.50
CA ALA A 190 11.85 -15.51 -2.68
C ALA A 190 11.83 -14.71 -4.01
N THR A 191 12.94 -14.04 -4.34
CA THR A 191 13.08 -13.29 -5.59
C THR A 191 13.00 -14.22 -6.80
N SER A 192 13.57 -15.42 -6.74
CA SER A 192 13.46 -16.42 -7.81
C SER A 192 12.02 -16.90 -8.05
N ARG A 193 11.14 -16.77 -7.04
CA ARG A 193 9.70 -17.02 -7.11
C ARG A 193 8.89 -15.77 -7.49
N SER A 194 9.55 -14.69 -7.95
CA SER A 194 8.95 -13.40 -8.29
C SER A 194 8.28 -12.68 -7.09
N VAL A 195 8.68 -13.01 -5.87
CA VAL A 195 8.27 -12.30 -4.66
C VAL A 195 9.24 -11.16 -4.41
N ARG A 196 8.73 -9.94 -4.27
CA ARG A 196 9.52 -8.77 -3.86
C ARG A 196 9.87 -8.88 -2.38
N VAL A 197 11.12 -8.55 -2.04
CA VAL A 197 11.58 -8.57 -0.64
C VAL A 197 11.75 -7.14 -0.15
N SER A 198 11.13 -6.85 0.98
CA SER A 198 11.24 -5.58 1.72
C SER A 198 11.96 -5.83 3.04
N VAL A 199 12.98 -5.03 3.35
CA VAL A 199 13.68 -5.13 4.63
C VAL A 199 12.92 -4.34 5.70
N GLY A 200 12.65 -4.96 6.85
CA GLY A 200 11.87 -4.33 7.92
C GLY A 200 11.87 -5.13 9.22
N HIS A 201 11.26 -4.56 10.26
CA HIS A 201 11.21 -5.18 11.59
C HIS A 201 12.57 -5.72 12.03
N SER A 202 13.61 -4.85 12.02
CA SER A 202 14.99 -5.29 12.01
C SER A 202 15.90 -4.42 12.88
N ASN A 203 16.81 -5.09 13.56
CA ASN A 203 17.94 -4.46 14.25
C ASN A 203 19.26 -4.58 13.47
N ALA A 204 19.18 -4.84 12.16
CA ALA A 204 20.34 -5.10 11.31
C ALA A 204 21.35 -3.96 11.30
N THR A 205 22.62 -4.33 11.15
CA THR A 205 23.71 -3.44 10.77
C THR A 205 23.58 -3.03 9.29
N ALA A 206 24.32 -2.01 8.89
CA ALA A 206 24.38 -1.61 7.49
C ALA A 206 24.94 -2.75 6.58
N ALA A 207 25.89 -3.51 7.07
CA ALA A 207 26.47 -4.64 6.33
C ALA A 207 25.45 -5.75 6.06
N GLU A 208 24.70 -6.17 7.09
CA GLU A 208 23.65 -7.18 6.97
C GLU A 208 22.54 -6.71 6.02
N THR A 209 22.14 -5.44 6.12
CA THR A 209 21.12 -4.86 5.24
C THR A 209 21.57 -4.89 3.79
N ARG A 210 22.81 -4.44 3.49
CA ARG A 210 23.35 -4.47 2.12
C ARG A 210 23.48 -5.89 1.58
N ALA A 211 23.77 -6.89 2.43
CA ALA A 211 23.83 -8.29 2.00
C ALA A 211 22.47 -8.79 1.50
N VAL A 212 21.36 -8.40 2.16
CA VAL A 212 20.01 -8.79 1.73
C VAL A 212 19.56 -7.98 0.51
N ILE A 213 19.97 -6.71 0.36
CA ILE A 213 19.75 -5.93 -0.87
C ILE A 213 20.50 -6.57 -2.05
N ALA A 214 21.75 -6.94 -1.88
CA ALA A 214 22.52 -7.66 -2.92
C ALA A 214 21.90 -9.03 -3.28
N ALA A 215 21.15 -9.62 -2.36
CA ALA A 215 20.39 -10.86 -2.56
C ALA A 215 19.00 -10.64 -3.21
N GLY A 216 18.62 -9.38 -3.52
CA GLY A 216 17.42 -9.06 -4.27
C GLY A 216 16.34 -8.30 -3.53
N ALA A 217 16.58 -7.83 -2.30
CA ALA A 217 15.61 -6.92 -1.65
C ALA A 217 15.55 -5.58 -2.38
N VAL A 218 14.33 -5.04 -2.51
CA VAL A 218 14.04 -3.85 -3.33
C VAL A 218 13.27 -2.76 -2.57
N SER A 219 12.87 -3.00 -1.32
CA SER A 219 12.10 -2.05 -0.51
C SER A 219 12.52 -2.08 0.96
N ALA A 220 12.12 -1.04 1.70
CA ALA A 220 12.15 -0.98 3.16
C ALA A 220 10.73 -0.73 3.69
N THR A 221 10.26 -1.61 4.57
CA THR A 221 8.92 -1.64 5.13
C THR A 221 8.76 -0.50 6.16
N HIS A 222 7.67 0.28 6.07
CA HIS A 222 7.29 1.38 7.00
C HIS A 222 8.49 2.02 7.71
N THR A 223 9.41 2.56 6.90
CA THR A 223 10.71 3.13 7.30
C THR A 223 10.62 3.93 8.62
N PHE A 224 11.59 3.77 9.52
CA PHE A 224 11.70 4.24 10.91
C PHE A 224 10.99 3.35 11.93
N ASN A 225 9.84 2.77 11.62
CA ASN A 225 9.07 1.97 12.57
C ASN A 225 9.69 0.57 12.71
N ALA A 226 9.80 0.09 13.95
CA ALA A 226 10.41 -1.21 14.26
C ALA A 226 11.80 -1.44 13.60
N MET A 227 12.60 -0.38 13.44
CA MET A 227 13.95 -0.42 12.88
C MET A 227 14.99 -0.02 13.92
N ARG A 228 16.26 -0.47 13.71
CA ARG A 228 17.41 0.05 14.43
C ARG A 228 17.52 1.57 14.22
N PRO A 229 17.69 2.37 15.27
CA PRO A 229 17.87 3.82 15.12
C PRO A 229 19.10 4.19 14.31
N LEU A 230 19.04 5.31 13.59
CA LEU A 230 20.17 5.85 12.83
C LEU A 230 21.29 6.29 13.79
N ASP A 231 22.50 5.76 13.60
CA ASP A 231 23.72 6.23 14.23
C ASP A 231 24.75 6.57 13.16
N HIS A 232 25.55 7.63 13.38
CA HIS A 232 26.47 8.15 12.38
C HIS A 232 27.70 7.26 12.12
N ARG A 233 27.99 6.28 12.98
CA ARG A 233 29.10 5.31 12.81
C ARG A 233 28.60 3.93 12.40
N GLU A 234 27.38 3.55 12.79
CA GLU A 234 26.69 2.34 12.36
C GLU A 234 25.26 2.70 11.97
N PRO A 235 25.06 3.12 10.71
CA PRO A 235 23.77 3.68 10.27
C PRO A 235 22.63 2.66 10.25
N GLY A 236 22.94 1.38 10.35
CA GLY A 236 21.97 0.29 10.40
C GLY A 236 21.07 0.21 9.17
N ILE A 237 19.99 -0.55 9.32
CA ILE A 237 18.95 -0.67 8.28
C ILE A 237 18.40 0.68 7.85
N LEU A 238 18.17 1.60 8.81
CA LEU A 238 17.55 2.89 8.52
C LEU A 238 18.46 3.78 7.66
N GLY A 239 19.76 3.83 7.98
CA GLY A 239 20.73 4.59 7.18
C GLY A 239 20.85 4.06 5.76
N VAL A 240 20.86 2.74 5.59
CA VAL A 240 20.89 2.11 4.26
C VAL A 240 19.57 2.39 3.51
N ALA A 241 18.42 2.22 4.15
CA ALA A 241 17.13 2.49 3.52
C ALA A 241 17.00 3.92 2.99
N LEU A 242 17.56 4.90 3.71
CA LEU A 242 17.52 6.31 3.31
C LEU A 242 18.54 6.68 2.23
N SER A 243 19.71 6.01 2.21
CA SER A 243 20.83 6.37 1.33
C SER A 243 20.95 5.52 0.06
N GLU A 244 20.25 4.38 -0.02
CA GLU A 244 20.29 3.48 -1.19
C GLU A 244 19.26 3.92 -2.23
N ASP A 245 19.72 4.51 -3.34
CA ASP A 245 18.87 5.10 -4.38
C ASP A 245 18.02 4.07 -5.13
N SER A 246 18.46 2.81 -5.18
CA SER A 246 17.72 1.73 -5.84
C SER A 246 16.54 1.22 -5.02
N LEU A 247 16.56 1.42 -3.70
CA LEU A 247 15.61 0.86 -2.76
C LEU A 247 14.37 1.74 -2.62
N TYR A 248 13.18 1.17 -2.79
CA TYR A 248 11.95 1.83 -2.35
C TYR A 248 11.92 1.96 -0.83
N ALA A 249 11.20 2.93 -0.33
CA ALA A 249 10.99 3.09 1.12
C ALA A 249 9.52 3.43 1.38
N GLU A 250 8.85 2.59 2.16
CA GLU A 250 7.49 2.83 2.62
C GLU A 250 7.49 3.79 3.81
N LEU A 251 6.41 4.58 3.97
CA LEU A 251 6.22 5.47 5.13
C LEU A 251 4.75 5.56 5.52
N ILE A 252 4.47 5.50 6.83
CA ILE A 252 3.17 5.81 7.42
C ILE A 252 3.14 7.32 7.71
N CYS A 253 2.37 8.09 6.92
CA CYS A 253 2.35 9.55 6.97
C CYS A 253 1.15 10.09 7.77
N ASP A 254 1.03 9.70 9.04
CA ASP A 254 -0.09 10.07 9.92
C ASP A 254 0.23 11.18 10.93
N GLY A 255 1.52 11.54 11.10
CA GLY A 255 1.99 12.47 12.13
C GLY A 255 2.10 11.84 13.52
N ILE A 256 1.85 10.54 13.66
CA ILE A 256 1.93 9.73 14.88
C ILE A 256 3.13 8.78 14.81
N HIS A 257 3.20 7.96 13.75
CA HIS A 257 4.33 7.05 13.47
C HIS A 257 5.57 7.81 13.04
N THR A 258 5.39 8.92 12.32
CA THR A 258 6.48 9.80 11.86
C THR A 258 6.05 11.26 11.98
N THR A 259 6.94 12.09 12.57
CA THR A 259 6.69 13.53 12.67
C THR A 259 6.89 14.22 11.31
N PRO A 260 6.35 15.44 11.09
CA PRO A 260 6.55 16.19 9.85
C PRO A 260 8.01 16.39 9.46
N GLU A 261 8.93 16.52 10.44
CA GLU A 261 10.37 16.65 10.20
C GLU A 261 10.95 15.38 9.57
N ILE A 262 10.55 14.22 10.08
CA ILE A 262 10.98 12.91 9.58
C ILE A 262 10.41 12.66 8.18
N VAL A 263 9.15 13.01 7.93
CA VAL A 263 8.56 12.92 6.58
C VAL A 263 9.35 13.77 5.57
N ARG A 264 9.77 15.00 5.94
CA ARG A 264 10.61 15.85 5.08
C ARG A 264 11.98 15.25 4.80
N ILE A 265 12.63 14.66 5.81
CA ILE A 265 13.94 13.99 5.63
C ILE A 265 13.79 12.82 4.67
N TRP A 266 12.82 11.93 4.95
CA TRP A 266 12.55 10.76 4.12
C TRP A 266 12.24 11.12 2.67
N SER A 267 11.36 12.11 2.45
CA SER A 267 10.99 12.58 1.11
C SER A 267 12.21 13.13 0.33
N ARG A 268 13.11 13.85 1.00
CA ARG A 268 14.35 14.35 0.38
C ARG A 268 15.33 13.23 0.05
N CYS A 269 15.45 12.23 0.90
CA CYS A 269 16.32 11.08 0.68
C CYS A 269 15.83 10.20 -0.47
N LYS A 270 14.53 9.93 -0.54
CA LYS A 270 13.97 8.97 -1.50
C LYS A 270 13.48 9.59 -2.80
N GLY A 271 13.20 10.89 -2.78
CA GLY A 271 12.70 11.62 -3.95
C GLY A 271 11.35 11.06 -4.46
N PRO A 272 10.89 11.55 -5.62
CA PRO A 272 9.56 11.20 -6.13
C PRO A 272 9.45 9.78 -6.71
N HIS A 273 10.57 9.06 -6.91
CA HIS A 273 10.58 7.78 -7.64
C HIS A 273 10.81 6.56 -6.77
N ARG A 274 11.18 6.73 -5.49
CA ARG A 274 11.47 5.62 -4.56
C ARG A 274 10.72 5.73 -3.24
N ALA A 275 10.00 6.80 -3.02
CA ALA A 275 9.12 7.01 -1.88
C ALA A 275 7.76 6.34 -2.12
N ILE A 276 7.21 5.65 -1.12
CA ILE A 276 5.88 5.03 -1.16
C ILE A 276 5.15 5.37 0.14
N LEU A 277 3.93 5.89 0.05
CA LEU A 277 3.05 6.03 1.20
C LEU A 277 2.23 4.77 1.36
N VAL A 278 2.20 4.26 2.59
CA VAL A 278 1.38 3.11 3.00
C VAL A 278 0.53 3.49 4.20
N THR A 279 -0.49 2.71 4.46
CA THR A 279 -1.32 2.94 5.65
C THR A 279 -0.85 2.15 6.85
N ASP A 280 -0.45 0.91 6.68
CA ASP A 280 -0.34 -0.06 7.79
C ASP A 280 -1.64 -0.08 8.61
N ALA A 281 -2.78 0.11 7.92
CA ALA A 281 -4.09 0.22 8.54
C ALA A 281 -4.56 -1.13 9.07
N MET A 282 -5.27 -1.09 10.20
CA MET A 282 -5.80 -2.29 10.82
C MET A 282 -7.34 -2.22 10.93
N SER A 283 -7.97 -3.25 11.47
CA SER A 283 -9.43 -3.41 11.51
C SER A 283 -10.21 -2.19 12.05
N ALA A 284 -9.60 -1.38 12.91
CA ALA A 284 -10.22 -0.17 13.44
C ALA A 284 -10.32 1.00 12.45
N THR A 285 -9.66 0.90 11.27
CA THR A 285 -9.69 1.98 10.29
C THR A 285 -11.11 2.20 9.77
N GLY A 286 -11.60 3.44 9.89
CA GLY A 286 -12.98 3.79 9.59
C GLY A 286 -13.97 3.59 10.75
N MET A 287 -13.50 3.11 11.89
CA MET A 287 -14.31 2.85 13.07
C MET A 287 -14.08 3.91 14.17
N PRO A 288 -15.00 4.06 15.13
CA PRO A 288 -14.79 4.93 16.30
C PRO A 288 -13.67 4.40 17.20
N ASP A 289 -13.26 5.21 18.20
CA ASP A 289 -12.37 4.74 19.26
C ASP A 289 -12.97 3.53 19.99
N GLY A 290 -12.13 2.55 20.35
CA GLY A 290 -12.58 1.28 20.95
C GLY A 290 -11.53 0.18 20.92
N GLU A 291 -11.95 -1.05 21.17
CA GLU A 291 -11.12 -2.24 21.10
C GLU A 291 -11.39 -3.02 19.79
N TYR A 292 -10.30 -3.41 19.13
CA TYR A 292 -10.32 -4.07 17.82
C TYR A 292 -9.31 -5.21 17.78
N ARG A 293 -9.22 -5.88 16.62
CA ARG A 293 -8.30 -7.00 16.40
C ARG A 293 -7.26 -6.65 15.34
N LEU A 294 -6.03 -7.15 15.56
CA LEU A 294 -4.98 -7.25 14.55
C LEU A 294 -4.43 -8.68 14.63
N GLY A 295 -4.83 -9.52 13.70
CA GLY A 295 -4.62 -10.96 13.84
C GLY A 295 -5.19 -11.49 15.16
N GLY A 296 -4.35 -12.17 15.96
CA GLY A 296 -4.72 -12.67 17.29
C GLY A 296 -4.68 -11.61 18.42
N LEU A 297 -4.20 -10.39 18.13
CA LEU A 297 -3.95 -9.35 19.15
C LEU A 297 -5.18 -8.49 19.38
N THR A 298 -5.39 -8.07 20.65
CA THR A 298 -6.32 -6.98 20.98
C THR A 298 -5.59 -5.65 20.90
N VAL A 299 -6.19 -4.70 20.20
CA VAL A 299 -5.67 -3.34 19.99
C VAL A 299 -6.68 -2.33 20.49
N THR A 300 -6.22 -1.39 21.28
CA THR A 300 -7.03 -0.26 21.76
C THR A 300 -6.76 0.95 20.86
N VAL A 301 -7.82 1.56 20.35
CA VAL A 301 -7.76 2.81 19.59
C VAL A 301 -8.32 3.94 20.43
N ALA A 302 -7.52 4.98 20.58
CA ALA A 302 -7.91 6.22 21.26
C ALA A 302 -7.24 7.42 20.58
N ASN A 303 -8.03 8.44 20.24
CA ASN A 303 -7.55 9.66 19.57
C ASN A 303 -6.70 9.39 18.31
N GLY A 304 -7.12 8.42 17.51
CA GLY A 304 -6.43 8.04 16.27
C GLY A 304 -5.14 7.22 16.45
N ARG A 305 -4.82 6.78 17.67
CA ARG A 305 -3.66 5.94 18.00
C ARG A 305 -4.12 4.52 18.27
N ALA A 306 -3.65 3.58 17.48
CA ALA A 306 -3.85 2.15 17.71
C ALA A 306 -2.67 1.59 18.53
N THR A 307 -2.93 0.95 19.66
CA THR A 307 -1.89 0.44 20.57
C THR A 307 -2.26 -0.93 21.12
N SER A 308 -1.25 -1.78 21.32
CA SER A 308 -1.34 -3.04 22.05
C SER A 308 -0.19 -3.12 23.05
N GLY A 309 -0.48 -3.32 24.33
CA GLY A 309 0.55 -3.33 25.37
C GLY A 309 1.39 -2.04 25.47
N GLY A 310 0.84 -0.89 25.05
CA GLY A 310 1.55 0.39 25.04
C GLY A 310 2.45 0.64 23.83
N VAL A 311 2.51 -0.30 22.86
CA VAL A 311 3.24 -0.18 21.60
C VAL A 311 2.24 0.15 20.48
N LEU A 312 2.62 0.98 19.49
CA LEU A 312 1.82 1.20 18.29
C LEU A 312 1.60 -0.12 17.54
N ALA A 313 0.38 -0.35 17.08
CA ALA A 313 -0.09 -1.61 16.51
C ALA A 313 -0.89 -1.34 15.24
N GLY A 314 -0.19 -1.22 14.12
CA GLY A 314 -0.76 -0.69 12.89
C GLY A 314 -1.28 0.73 13.06
N SER A 315 -2.05 1.21 12.10
CA SER A 315 -2.61 2.56 12.09
C SER A 315 -4.13 2.56 11.85
N VAL A 316 -4.72 3.75 11.91
CA VAL A 316 -6.09 4.04 11.42
C VAL A 316 -6.05 5.06 10.27
N LEU A 317 -4.92 5.12 9.56
CA LEU A 317 -4.69 6.02 8.42
C LEU A 317 -5.41 5.50 7.17
N THR A 318 -5.79 6.42 6.29
CA THR A 318 -6.22 6.11 4.92
C THR A 318 -5.30 6.81 3.92
N LEU A 319 -5.16 6.29 2.69
CA LEU A 319 -4.22 6.85 1.72
C LEU A 319 -4.55 8.29 1.29
N ASP A 320 -5.81 8.66 1.23
CA ASP A 320 -6.22 10.06 0.98
C ASP A 320 -5.76 11.01 2.09
N ARG A 321 -5.83 10.57 3.35
CA ARG A 321 -5.28 11.34 4.48
C ARG A 321 -3.75 11.35 4.47
N ALA A 322 -3.12 10.25 4.08
CA ALA A 322 -1.68 10.19 3.91
C ALA A 322 -1.19 11.19 2.85
N LEU A 323 -1.90 11.31 1.71
CA LEU A 323 -1.62 12.30 0.68
C LEU A 323 -1.72 13.73 1.20
N ALA A 324 -2.85 14.09 1.81
CA ALA A 324 -3.05 15.44 2.36
C ALA A 324 -2.01 15.79 3.43
N ASN A 325 -1.66 14.84 4.31
CA ASN A 325 -0.60 15.01 5.30
C ASN A 325 0.76 15.20 4.62
N PHE A 326 1.10 14.38 3.62
CA PHE A 326 2.37 14.47 2.90
C PHE A 326 2.55 15.86 2.27
N LEU A 327 1.55 16.35 1.53
CA LEU A 327 1.59 17.67 0.93
C LEU A 327 1.75 18.77 1.99
N ARG A 328 0.96 18.71 3.05
CA ARG A 328 1.04 19.66 4.17
C ARG A 328 2.38 19.65 4.90
N PHE A 329 2.98 18.47 5.12
CA PHE A 329 4.24 18.33 5.86
C PHE A 329 5.46 18.71 5.03
N THR A 330 5.42 18.48 3.71
CA THR A 330 6.59 18.65 2.84
C THR A 330 6.54 19.90 1.98
N GLY A 331 5.34 20.41 1.66
CA GLY A 331 5.14 21.44 0.63
C GLY A 331 5.39 20.92 -0.80
N SER A 332 5.38 19.61 -1.00
CA SER A 332 5.57 18.98 -2.32
C SER A 332 4.37 19.24 -3.25
N THR A 333 4.59 19.05 -4.55
CA THR A 333 3.51 19.15 -5.55
C THR A 333 2.55 17.97 -5.45
N LEU A 334 1.33 18.15 -5.98
CA LEU A 334 0.32 17.08 -6.00
C LEU A 334 0.80 15.87 -6.82
N GLU A 335 1.43 16.10 -7.97
CA GLU A 335 1.97 15.03 -8.83
C GLU A 335 3.00 14.18 -8.08
N HIS A 336 3.87 14.84 -7.29
CA HIS A 336 4.81 14.11 -6.42
C HIS A 336 4.05 13.19 -5.46
N GLY A 337 3.05 13.73 -4.74
CA GLY A 337 2.24 12.94 -3.80
C GLY A 337 1.47 11.79 -4.49
N LEU A 338 0.86 12.05 -5.65
CA LEU A 338 0.12 11.03 -6.41
C LEU A 338 1.03 9.88 -6.86
N ARG A 339 2.25 10.17 -7.30
CA ARG A 339 3.23 9.15 -7.69
C ARG A 339 3.53 8.16 -6.55
N LEU A 340 3.58 8.64 -5.30
CA LEU A 340 3.85 7.80 -4.13
C LEU A 340 2.71 6.81 -3.81
N LEU A 341 1.53 7.03 -4.37
CA LEU A 341 0.31 6.25 -4.13
C LEU A 341 -0.14 5.43 -5.35
N THR A 342 0.46 5.67 -6.51
CA THR A 342 0.02 5.10 -7.79
C THR A 342 1.16 4.34 -8.48
N THR A 343 2.03 5.02 -9.19
CA THR A 343 3.07 4.40 -10.01
C THR A 343 4.20 3.76 -9.21
N ASN A 344 4.62 4.35 -8.09
CA ASN A 344 5.69 3.77 -7.28
C ASN A 344 5.30 2.43 -6.64
N PRO A 345 4.15 2.32 -5.92
CA PRO A 345 3.74 1.03 -5.38
C PRO A 345 3.47 -0.01 -6.47
N THR A 346 2.96 0.39 -7.65
CA THR A 346 2.80 -0.50 -8.81
C THR A 346 4.15 -1.02 -9.31
N ALA A 347 5.16 -0.13 -9.42
CA ALA A 347 6.51 -0.53 -9.83
C ALA A 347 7.20 -1.42 -8.79
N LEU A 348 6.96 -1.17 -7.49
CA LEU A 348 7.48 -2.03 -6.41
C LEU A 348 7.01 -3.47 -6.57
N ILE A 349 5.69 -3.70 -6.68
CA ILE A 349 5.15 -5.07 -6.71
C ILE A 349 5.36 -5.77 -8.07
N GLY A 350 5.75 -5.01 -9.11
CA GLY A 350 5.94 -5.52 -10.48
C GLY A 350 4.64 -5.89 -11.15
N SER A 351 4.69 -6.03 -12.45
CA SER A 351 3.51 -6.27 -13.30
C SER A 351 3.27 -7.71 -13.80
N PRO A 352 4.03 -8.78 -13.47
CA PRO A 352 3.73 -10.09 -14.03
C PRO A 352 2.31 -10.53 -13.60
N GLY A 353 1.39 -10.56 -14.57
CA GLY A 353 0.00 -11.01 -14.35
C GLY A 353 -0.95 -9.99 -13.69
N LEU A 354 -0.51 -8.76 -13.41
CA LEU A 354 -1.40 -7.66 -13.05
C LEU A 354 -1.85 -6.94 -14.32
N ALA A 355 -2.84 -7.49 -14.98
CA ALA A 355 -3.56 -6.78 -16.03
C ALA A 355 -5.00 -6.53 -15.55
N PRO A 356 -5.44 -5.28 -15.60
CA PRO A 356 -4.73 -4.06 -16.02
C PRO A 356 -3.89 -3.46 -14.90
N SER A 357 -2.78 -2.81 -15.27
CA SER A 357 -1.80 -2.22 -14.33
C SER A 357 -2.45 -1.17 -13.43
N PRO A 358 -2.48 -1.36 -12.10
CA PRO A 358 -2.80 -0.28 -11.18
C PRO A 358 -1.87 0.92 -11.42
N GLY A 359 -2.30 2.12 -11.06
CA GLY A 359 -1.45 3.31 -11.11
C GLY A 359 -1.40 4.06 -12.44
N HIS A 360 -2.19 3.64 -13.46
CA HIS A 360 -2.29 4.34 -14.74
C HIS A 360 -3.74 4.53 -15.18
N ILE A 361 -3.98 5.61 -15.92
CA ILE A 361 -5.23 5.90 -16.64
C ILE A 361 -4.92 5.87 -18.13
N ALA A 362 -5.50 4.90 -18.86
CA ALA A 362 -5.32 4.78 -20.31
C ALA A 362 -6.54 4.13 -20.96
N PRO A 363 -6.83 4.40 -22.24
CA PRO A 363 -7.92 3.73 -22.96
C PRO A 363 -7.83 2.20 -22.87
N GLY A 364 -8.97 1.56 -22.62
CA GLY A 364 -9.10 0.11 -22.44
C GLY A 364 -8.85 -0.37 -21.00
N LEU A 365 -8.23 0.42 -20.12
CA LEU A 365 -8.09 0.08 -18.70
C LEU A 365 -9.42 0.23 -17.94
N PRO A 366 -9.60 -0.48 -16.81
CA PRO A 366 -10.73 -0.20 -15.89
C PRO A 366 -10.73 1.26 -15.44
N ALA A 367 -11.92 1.84 -15.36
CA ALA A 367 -12.11 3.21 -14.93
C ALA A 367 -12.03 3.33 -13.39
N ASN A 368 -10.84 3.04 -12.83
CA ASN A 368 -10.51 3.15 -11.42
C ASN A 368 -9.69 4.43 -11.21
N PHE A 369 -10.32 5.48 -10.73
CA PHE A 369 -9.68 6.79 -10.56
C PHE A 369 -10.28 7.59 -9.42
N VAL A 370 -9.58 8.62 -9.01
CA VAL A 370 -9.98 9.58 -7.98
C VAL A 370 -9.98 10.99 -8.54
N ALA A 371 -10.82 11.87 -7.97
CA ALA A 371 -10.74 13.31 -8.14
C ALA A 371 -10.16 13.90 -6.85
N ILE A 372 -9.01 14.58 -6.95
CA ILE A 372 -8.25 15.12 -5.81
C ILE A 372 -8.19 16.65 -5.93
N ASN A 373 -8.55 17.32 -4.85
CA ASN A 373 -8.41 18.78 -4.73
C ASN A 373 -6.94 19.20 -4.63
N PRO A 374 -6.61 20.48 -4.91
CA PRO A 374 -5.23 20.96 -4.84
C PRO A 374 -4.53 20.80 -3.48
N ASP A 375 -5.29 20.73 -2.39
CA ASP A 375 -4.77 20.49 -1.03
C ASP A 375 -4.54 19.00 -0.69
N GLY A 376 -4.80 18.11 -1.65
CA GLY A 376 -4.69 16.66 -1.50
C GLY A 376 -5.93 15.98 -0.91
N SER A 377 -6.99 16.72 -0.62
CA SER A 377 -8.24 16.12 -0.15
C SER A 377 -8.99 15.40 -1.27
N LEU A 378 -9.61 14.28 -0.93
CA LEU A 378 -10.41 13.49 -1.86
C LEU A 378 -11.75 14.19 -2.13
N ALA A 379 -12.02 14.52 -3.40
CA ALA A 379 -13.31 15.06 -3.83
C ALA A 379 -14.29 13.93 -4.22
N ALA A 380 -13.80 12.89 -4.93
CA ALA A 380 -14.58 11.72 -5.31
C ALA A 380 -13.68 10.54 -5.63
N SER A 381 -14.22 9.33 -5.51
CA SER A 381 -13.55 8.08 -5.89
C SER A 381 -14.45 7.28 -6.82
N PHE A 382 -13.84 6.66 -7.81
CA PHE A 382 -14.53 5.86 -8.82
C PHE A 382 -13.85 4.52 -9.01
N VAL A 383 -14.62 3.45 -8.94
CA VAL A 383 -14.19 2.10 -9.30
C VAL A 383 -15.07 1.62 -10.44
N ARG A 384 -14.44 1.22 -11.56
CA ARG A 384 -15.14 0.85 -12.79
C ARG A 384 -16.13 1.95 -13.27
N GLY A 385 -15.74 3.22 -13.08
CA GLY A 385 -16.55 4.38 -13.45
C GLY A 385 -17.78 4.64 -12.57
N GLN A 386 -18.01 3.82 -11.55
CA GLN A 386 -19.07 4.02 -10.56
C GLN A 386 -18.50 4.71 -9.33
N GLN A 387 -19.22 5.71 -8.82
CA GLN A 387 -18.78 6.41 -7.62
C GLN A 387 -18.84 5.48 -6.41
N ALA A 388 -17.73 5.36 -5.69
CA ALA A 388 -17.65 4.65 -4.44
C ALA A 388 -18.17 5.54 -3.29
N SER A 389 -18.96 4.95 -2.39
CA SER A 389 -19.64 5.64 -1.27
C SER A 389 -19.40 4.92 0.06
#